data_ff73fae1ea356b14c0d165c380891bfa
#
_entry.id   ff73fae1ea356b14c0d165c380891bfa
#
_cell.length_a   1.000
_cell.length_b   1.000
_cell.length_c   1.000
_cell.angle_alpha   90.00
_cell.angle_beta   90.00
_cell.angle_gamma   90.00
#
_symmetry.space_group_name_H-M   'P 1'
#
loop_
_entity.id
_entity.type
_entity.pdbx_description
1 polymer ?
#
loop_
_entity_poly.entity_id
_entity_poly.type
_entity_poly.pdbx_seq_one_letter_code
_entity_poly.pdbx_strand_id
1 'polypeptide(L)'
;MNVLIVESPSKAKSINKYLGSNFKVLASVGHVRDLSAKNDAIDTENDFQMKWETSDRGKKVIKEITDAAKKSENLYLATDPDREGEAIAWHVEKLLRDNSSLSKLNIHRVTFNEITKNAVLDSLKEPRKIDENLVNAYLARRALDFLVGFTLSPVLWRKLPGSKSAGRVQSVALRIISERELEIEKFIPQEYWSLQGEFRNKEDKIINSRLTVYDGNKVDKLDIKNESEATKIFNDIKNSTFTVGNITKKEARRNPYPAFTTSTMQIESSRKLGLSASQTMRTAQRLYEGTDIKGETTGLITYMRTDSVVMSKEAINQVLSLIHISEPTRLCRI
;
A
#
# COMPACT_ATOMS: atom_id res chain seq x y z
N MET A 1 -23.94 9.22 27.32
CA MET A 1 -23.32 9.73 26.08
C MET A 1 -21.98 9.03 25.92
N ASN A 2 -21.67 8.55 24.72
CA ASN A 2 -20.39 7.87 24.43
C ASN A 2 -19.44 8.84 23.70
N VAL A 3 -18.13 8.61 23.85
CA VAL A 3 -17.10 9.33 23.10
C VAL A 3 -16.41 8.38 22.14
N LEU A 4 -16.17 8.81 20.90
CA LEU A 4 -15.45 8.05 19.91
C LEU A 4 -14.26 8.90 19.40
N ILE A 5 -13.07 8.31 19.42
CA ILE A 5 -11.82 8.98 19.01
C ILE A 5 -11.32 8.37 17.70
N VAL A 6 -11.07 9.22 16.74
CA VAL A 6 -10.44 8.90 15.44
C VAL A 6 -9.17 9.69 15.26
N GLU A 7 -8.33 9.39 14.25
CA GLU A 7 -7.09 10.13 14.06
C GLU A 7 -7.23 11.44 13.30
N SER A 8 -8.25 11.59 12.44
CA SER A 8 -8.38 12.79 11.59
C SER A 8 -9.72 13.49 11.72
N PRO A 9 -9.76 14.85 11.58
CA PRO A 9 -11.01 15.59 11.56
C PRO A 9 -11.95 15.20 10.42
N SER A 10 -11.42 14.77 9.27
CA SER A 10 -12.20 14.28 8.14
C SER A 10 -13.01 13.05 8.51
N LYS A 11 -12.37 12.06 9.15
CA LYS A 11 -13.06 10.88 9.69
C LYS A 11 -14.10 11.25 10.74
N ALA A 12 -13.74 12.16 11.66
CA ALA A 12 -14.67 12.61 12.68
C ALA A 12 -15.94 13.18 12.06
N LYS A 13 -15.82 14.01 11.03
CA LYS A 13 -16.95 14.59 10.30
C LYS A 13 -17.83 13.53 9.63
N SER A 14 -17.23 12.56 8.95
CA SER A 14 -17.95 11.47 8.28
C SER A 14 -18.68 10.56 9.26
N ILE A 15 -17.98 10.11 10.29
CA ILE A 15 -18.51 9.15 11.27
C ILE A 15 -19.59 9.80 12.17
N ASN A 16 -19.44 11.08 12.51
CA ASN A 16 -20.44 11.78 13.31
C ASN A 16 -21.83 11.80 12.64
N LYS A 17 -21.88 11.83 11.31
CA LYS A 17 -23.14 11.72 10.55
C LYS A 17 -23.83 10.36 10.73
N TYR A 18 -23.05 9.29 10.95
CA TYR A 18 -23.56 7.92 11.07
C TYR A 18 -24.06 7.57 12.47
N LEU A 19 -23.43 8.17 13.51
CA LEU A 19 -23.65 7.79 14.91
C LEU A 19 -24.74 8.62 15.64
N GLY A 20 -25.11 9.78 15.11
CA GLY A 20 -26.14 10.63 15.70
C GLY A 20 -25.74 11.25 17.05
N SER A 21 -26.73 11.75 17.81
CA SER A 21 -26.53 12.55 19.03
C SER A 21 -26.02 11.78 20.25
N ASN A 22 -26.05 10.46 20.23
CA ASN A 22 -25.59 9.63 21.35
C ASN A 22 -24.07 9.51 21.45
N PHE A 23 -23.37 9.93 20.42
CA PHE A 23 -21.91 9.91 20.35
C PHE A 23 -21.33 11.31 20.14
N LYS A 24 -20.25 11.61 20.83
CA LYS A 24 -19.37 12.71 20.52
C LYS A 24 -18.11 12.19 19.84
N VAL A 25 -17.92 12.52 18.55
CA VAL A 25 -16.77 12.09 17.78
C VAL A 25 -15.70 13.18 17.84
N LEU A 26 -14.47 12.81 18.26
CA LEU A 26 -13.33 13.69 18.38
C LEU A 26 -12.15 13.12 17.59
N ALA A 27 -11.23 14.01 17.17
CA ALA A 27 -10.02 13.62 16.45
C ALA A 27 -8.78 13.81 17.32
N SER A 28 -7.89 12.80 17.36
CA SER A 28 -6.56 12.91 18.00
C SER A 28 -5.60 13.77 17.18
N VAL A 29 -5.90 13.97 15.90
CA VAL A 29 -5.09 14.74 14.94
C VAL A 29 -3.68 14.14 14.81
N GLY A 30 -3.61 12.82 14.65
CA GLY A 30 -2.40 12.01 14.62
C GLY A 30 -1.90 11.65 16.02
N HIS A 31 -0.59 11.47 16.16
CA HIS A 31 0.02 11.14 17.45
C HIS A 31 -0.06 12.29 18.46
N VAL A 32 -0.56 12.03 19.65
CA VAL A 32 -0.69 13.00 20.74
C VAL A 32 0.63 13.22 21.49
N ARG A 33 1.52 12.23 21.47
CA ARG A 33 2.89 12.29 22.00
C ARG A 33 3.85 11.58 21.05
N ASP A 34 5.12 11.96 21.07
CA ASP A 34 6.18 11.34 20.30
C ASP A 34 7.40 11.06 21.18
N LEU A 35 8.35 10.29 20.66
CA LEU A 35 9.61 10.04 21.33
C LEU A 35 10.37 11.36 21.49
N SER A 36 11.00 11.55 22.66
CA SER A 36 11.84 12.73 22.91
C SER A 36 12.90 12.90 21.81
N ALA A 37 13.16 14.14 21.42
CA ALA A 37 14.21 14.44 20.44
C ALA A 37 15.65 14.38 21.00
N LYS A 38 15.80 14.08 22.28
CA LYS A 38 17.11 14.00 22.95
C LYS A 38 17.78 12.67 22.66
N ASN A 39 19.12 12.64 22.70
CA ASN A 39 19.90 11.43 22.44
C ASN A 39 19.66 10.31 23.46
N ASP A 40 19.17 10.63 24.65
CA ASP A 40 18.84 9.68 25.73
C ASP A 40 17.34 9.29 25.73
N ALA A 41 16.65 9.48 24.59
CA ALA A 41 15.23 9.17 24.47
C ALA A 41 14.93 7.68 24.61
N ILE A 42 15.91 6.83 24.37
CA ILE A 42 15.82 5.38 24.52
C ILE A 42 16.95 4.90 25.41
N ASP A 43 16.59 4.26 26.51
CA ASP A 43 17.54 3.65 27.43
C ASP A 43 17.82 2.20 27.02
N THR A 44 18.95 1.99 26.35
CA THR A 44 19.36 0.68 25.83
C THR A 44 19.78 -0.30 26.90
N GLU A 45 20.10 0.18 28.14
CA GLU A 45 20.53 -0.66 29.27
C GLU A 45 19.35 -1.13 30.13
N ASN A 46 18.19 -0.42 30.03
CA ASN A 46 16.96 -0.74 30.75
C ASN A 46 15.84 -1.12 29.80
N ASP A 47 15.95 -2.27 29.15
CA ASP A 47 14.92 -2.87 28.30
C ASP A 47 14.33 -1.91 27.23
N PHE A 48 15.19 -1.05 26.68
CA PHE A 48 14.83 -0.05 25.67
C PHE A 48 13.69 0.89 26.11
N GLN A 49 13.62 1.25 27.38
CA GLN A 49 12.62 2.19 27.88
C GLN A 49 12.66 3.50 27.10
N MET A 50 11.48 3.96 26.69
CA MET A 50 11.31 5.14 25.84
C MET A 50 10.78 6.34 26.62
N LYS A 51 11.39 7.51 26.42
CA LYS A 51 10.94 8.78 26.99
C LYS A 51 10.01 9.49 26.01
N TRP A 52 8.76 9.66 26.41
CA TRP A 52 7.73 10.24 25.58
C TRP A 52 7.48 11.70 25.95
N GLU A 53 7.30 12.56 24.94
CA GLU A 53 6.94 13.96 25.11
C GLU A 53 5.62 14.25 24.42
N THR A 54 4.73 14.97 25.12
CA THR A 54 3.46 15.42 24.56
C THR A 54 3.65 16.81 23.96
N SER A 55 3.38 16.93 22.67
CA SER A 55 3.45 18.23 21.97
C SER A 55 2.39 19.19 22.51
N ASP A 56 2.57 20.50 22.31
CA ASP A 56 1.58 21.50 22.77
C ASP A 56 0.23 21.32 22.11
N ARG A 57 0.22 20.87 20.85
CA ARG A 57 -1.00 20.45 20.16
C ARG A 57 -1.61 19.22 20.83
N GLY A 58 -0.79 18.22 21.14
CA GLY A 58 -1.21 17.01 21.84
C GLY A 58 -1.84 17.31 23.20
N LYS A 59 -1.27 18.25 23.96
CA LYS A 59 -1.83 18.67 25.28
C LYS A 59 -3.24 19.26 25.11
N LYS A 60 -3.47 20.09 24.08
CA LYS A 60 -4.81 20.66 23.79
C LYS A 60 -5.82 19.60 23.43
N VAL A 61 -5.43 18.68 22.54
CA VAL A 61 -6.29 17.56 22.10
C VAL A 61 -6.62 16.62 23.26
N ILE A 62 -5.63 16.22 24.05
CA ILE A 62 -5.85 15.34 25.20
C ILE A 62 -6.74 16.03 26.25
N LYS A 63 -6.61 17.33 26.45
CA LYS A 63 -7.52 18.08 27.34
C LYS A 63 -8.95 18.01 26.85
N GLU A 64 -9.19 18.25 25.54
CA GLU A 64 -10.54 18.15 24.95
C GLU A 64 -11.13 16.74 25.09
N ILE A 65 -10.32 15.70 24.82
CA ILE A 65 -10.71 14.31 24.99
C ILE A 65 -11.03 14.01 26.46
N THR A 66 -10.18 14.45 27.39
CA THR A 66 -10.37 14.27 28.84
C THR A 66 -11.67 14.92 29.32
N ASP A 67 -11.96 16.15 28.89
CA ASP A 67 -13.17 16.87 29.28
C ASP A 67 -14.45 16.22 28.73
N ALA A 68 -14.37 15.61 27.54
CA ALA A 68 -15.45 14.82 26.97
C ALA A 68 -15.61 13.46 27.69
N ALA A 69 -14.49 12.78 27.98
CA ALA A 69 -14.45 11.48 28.64
C ALA A 69 -15.05 11.51 30.06
N LYS A 70 -14.81 12.61 30.82
CA LYS A 70 -15.41 12.80 32.15
C LYS A 70 -16.95 12.79 32.16
N LYS A 71 -17.56 13.08 31.02
CA LYS A 71 -19.02 13.15 30.84
C LYS A 71 -19.57 11.95 30.11
N SER A 72 -18.75 10.92 29.86
CA SER A 72 -19.13 9.74 29.08
C SER A 72 -19.10 8.47 29.92
N GLU A 73 -19.91 7.50 29.52
CA GLU A 73 -19.94 6.15 30.10
C GLU A 73 -18.86 5.27 29.46
N ASN A 74 -18.71 5.36 28.15
CA ASN A 74 -17.75 4.58 27.40
C ASN A 74 -16.95 5.49 26.43
N LEU A 75 -15.70 5.12 26.23
CA LEU A 75 -14.82 5.72 25.24
C LEU A 75 -14.37 4.67 24.24
N TYR A 76 -14.56 4.95 22.97
CA TYR A 76 -14.18 4.07 21.87
C TYR A 76 -12.99 4.68 21.12
N LEU A 77 -11.93 3.91 20.96
CA LEU A 77 -10.74 4.26 20.20
C LEU A 77 -10.88 3.65 18.78
N ALA A 78 -11.25 4.47 17.81
CA ALA A 78 -11.59 4.07 16.44
C ALA A 78 -10.55 4.56 15.43
N THR A 79 -9.28 4.45 15.81
CA THR A 79 -8.12 4.75 14.95
C THR A 79 -7.90 3.64 13.91
N ASP A 80 -7.10 3.88 12.87
CA ASP A 80 -6.85 2.94 11.77
C ASP A 80 -6.49 1.53 12.24
N PRO A 81 -6.77 0.49 11.42
CA PRO A 81 -6.51 -0.91 11.79
C PRO A 81 -5.06 -1.32 11.65
N ASP A 82 -4.12 -0.39 11.54
CA ASP A 82 -2.69 -0.67 11.46
C ASP A 82 -1.96 -0.41 12.81
N ARG A 83 -0.65 -0.74 12.86
CA ARG A 83 0.17 -0.53 14.05
C ARG A 83 0.30 0.95 14.46
N GLU A 84 0.20 1.89 13.50
CA GLU A 84 0.25 3.33 13.81
C GLU A 84 -1.03 3.76 14.51
N GLY A 85 -2.19 3.31 13.98
CA GLY A 85 -3.49 3.54 14.63
C GLY A 85 -3.59 2.87 15.99
N GLU A 86 -3.04 1.66 16.16
CA GLU A 86 -3.01 0.98 17.45
C GLU A 86 -2.15 1.73 18.47
N ALA A 87 -1.00 2.27 18.04
CA ALA A 87 -0.14 3.09 18.88
C ALA A 87 -0.80 4.43 19.27
N ILE A 88 -1.54 5.07 18.36
CA ILE A 88 -2.31 6.28 18.70
C ILE A 88 -3.34 5.95 19.78
N ALA A 89 -4.10 4.86 19.61
CA ALA A 89 -5.05 4.39 20.60
C ALA A 89 -4.40 4.14 21.97
N TRP A 90 -3.27 3.43 21.99
CA TRP A 90 -2.51 3.15 23.20
C TRP A 90 -1.99 4.41 23.87
N HIS A 91 -1.46 5.38 23.10
CA HIS A 91 -1.00 6.65 23.66
C HIS A 91 -2.13 7.46 24.31
N VAL A 92 -3.30 7.49 23.65
CA VAL A 92 -4.50 8.16 24.19
C VAL A 92 -4.95 7.46 25.47
N GLU A 93 -5.06 6.12 25.48
CA GLU A 93 -5.46 5.36 26.66
C GLU A 93 -4.51 5.59 27.83
N LYS A 94 -3.18 5.51 27.62
CA LYS A 94 -2.19 5.74 28.68
C LYS A 94 -2.35 7.13 29.30
N LEU A 95 -2.44 8.18 28.48
CA LEU A 95 -2.60 9.55 28.97
C LEU A 95 -3.93 9.78 29.72
N LEU A 96 -4.97 9.07 29.36
CA LEU A 96 -6.26 9.13 30.07
C LEU A 96 -6.19 8.34 31.40
N ARG A 97 -5.51 7.19 31.44
CA ARG A 97 -5.32 6.38 32.65
C ARG A 97 -4.44 7.06 33.69
N ASP A 98 -3.49 7.88 33.24
CA ASP A 98 -2.64 8.69 34.15
C ASP A 98 -3.48 9.75 34.92
N ASN A 99 -4.70 10.03 34.44
CA ASN A 99 -5.63 10.90 35.14
C ASN A 99 -6.50 10.07 36.10
N SER A 100 -6.32 10.28 37.41
CA SER A 100 -7.04 9.52 38.45
C SER A 100 -8.56 9.53 38.33
N SER A 101 -9.16 10.61 37.79
CA SER A 101 -10.59 10.73 37.58
C SER A 101 -11.15 9.83 36.46
N LEU A 102 -10.29 9.32 35.60
CA LEU A 102 -10.65 8.47 34.44
C LEU A 102 -10.12 7.03 34.56
N SER A 103 -9.52 6.66 35.68
CA SER A 103 -8.93 5.33 35.90
C SER A 103 -9.93 4.18 35.69
N LYS A 104 -11.21 4.41 35.99
CA LYS A 104 -12.32 3.43 35.88
C LYS A 104 -13.13 3.56 34.59
N LEU A 105 -12.75 4.46 33.67
CA LEU A 105 -13.48 4.64 32.42
C LEU A 105 -13.40 3.36 31.57
N ASN A 106 -14.53 2.94 31.02
CA ASN A 106 -14.56 1.85 30.05
C ASN A 106 -13.99 2.31 28.72
N ILE A 107 -12.81 1.81 28.36
CA ILE A 107 -12.14 2.14 27.10
C ILE A 107 -12.16 0.89 26.22
N HIS A 108 -12.66 1.06 25.00
CA HIS A 108 -12.81 0.03 24.00
C HIS A 108 -12.07 0.39 22.74
N ARG A 109 -11.49 -0.59 22.08
CA ARG A 109 -10.88 -0.47 20.76
C ARG A 109 -11.85 -0.98 19.70
N VAL A 110 -12.10 -0.21 18.65
CA VAL A 110 -12.90 -0.62 17.48
C VAL A 110 -12.09 -0.37 16.20
N THR A 111 -12.22 -1.26 15.23
CA THR A 111 -11.53 -1.17 13.95
C THR A 111 -12.49 -1.46 12.81
N PHE A 112 -12.33 -0.73 11.72
CA PHE A 112 -13.07 -0.94 10.48
C PHE A 112 -12.14 -0.70 9.28
N ASN A 113 -12.34 -1.45 8.21
CA ASN A 113 -11.52 -1.36 7.00
C ASN A 113 -12.11 -0.39 5.97
N GLU A 114 -13.32 0.11 6.20
CA GLU A 114 -14.01 1.06 5.33
C GLU A 114 -14.85 2.03 6.17
N ILE A 115 -15.00 3.26 5.69
CA ILE A 115 -15.79 4.28 6.40
C ILE A 115 -17.18 4.34 5.76
N THR A 116 -17.96 3.27 5.96
CA THR A 116 -19.37 3.18 5.63
C THR A 116 -20.20 3.15 6.92
N LYS A 117 -21.47 3.52 6.83
CA LYS A 117 -22.38 3.51 8.00
C LYS A 117 -22.47 2.12 8.63
N ASN A 118 -22.61 1.08 7.80
CA ASN A 118 -22.75 -0.29 8.28
C ASN A 118 -21.46 -0.78 8.95
N ALA A 119 -20.30 -0.60 8.32
CA ALA A 119 -19.01 -1.02 8.88
C ALA A 119 -18.72 -0.35 10.24
N VAL A 120 -19.03 0.95 10.38
CA VAL A 120 -18.86 1.68 11.65
C VAL A 120 -19.81 1.17 12.71
N LEU A 121 -21.11 0.99 12.40
CA LEU A 121 -22.09 0.49 13.37
C LEU A 121 -21.80 -0.95 13.79
N ASP A 122 -21.37 -1.80 12.87
CA ASP A 122 -21.03 -3.20 13.17
C ASP A 122 -19.77 -3.30 14.03
N SER A 123 -18.76 -2.47 13.78
CA SER A 123 -17.55 -2.44 14.62
C SER A 123 -17.82 -2.06 16.08
N LEU A 124 -18.84 -1.25 16.33
CA LEU A 124 -19.24 -0.87 17.69
C LEU A 124 -19.95 -2.00 18.46
N LYS A 125 -20.47 -3.01 17.75
CA LYS A 125 -21.11 -4.20 18.39
C LYS A 125 -20.07 -5.19 18.90
N GLU A 126 -18.87 -5.20 18.30
CA GLU A 126 -17.79 -6.13 18.62
C GLU A 126 -16.50 -5.38 19.03
N PRO A 127 -16.54 -4.62 20.14
CA PRO A 127 -15.38 -3.91 20.63
C PRO A 127 -14.33 -4.88 21.17
N ARG A 128 -13.05 -4.55 21.01
CA ARG A 128 -11.93 -5.34 21.50
C ARG A 128 -11.05 -4.54 22.46
N LYS A 129 -10.03 -5.17 22.99
CA LYS A 129 -8.91 -4.48 23.67
C LYS A 129 -7.88 -4.02 22.66
N ILE A 130 -7.01 -3.12 23.09
CA ILE A 130 -5.80 -2.76 22.32
C ILE A 130 -4.94 -4.01 22.13
N ASP A 131 -4.42 -4.20 20.93
CA ASP A 131 -3.52 -5.29 20.59
C ASP A 131 -2.07 -4.89 20.97
N GLU A 132 -1.59 -5.45 22.06
CA GLU A 132 -0.25 -5.18 22.58
C GLU A 132 0.85 -5.62 21.60
N ASN A 133 0.62 -6.63 20.75
CA ASN A 133 1.60 -7.06 19.76
C ASN A 133 1.78 -6.00 18.67
N LEU A 134 0.70 -5.38 18.21
CA LEU A 134 0.77 -4.27 17.25
C LEU A 134 1.42 -3.03 17.87
N VAL A 135 1.12 -2.74 19.15
CA VAL A 135 1.79 -1.65 19.89
C VAL A 135 3.27 -1.92 20.00
N ASN A 136 3.67 -3.12 20.42
CA ASN A 136 5.09 -3.50 20.55
C ASN A 136 5.81 -3.46 19.19
N ALA A 137 5.17 -3.88 18.11
CA ALA A 137 5.71 -3.77 16.76
C ALA A 137 5.94 -2.31 16.33
N TYR A 138 5.04 -1.39 16.72
CA TYR A 138 5.23 0.05 16.52
C TYR A 138 6.41 0.58 17.37
N LEU A 139 6.45 0.26 18.66
CA LEU A 139 7.49 0.70 19.60
C LEU A 139 8.87 0.21 19.12
N ALA A 140 8.99 -1.08 18.78
CA ALA A 140 10.25 -1.66 18.28
C ALA A 140 10.71 -0.95 16.99
N ARG A 141 9.80 -0.69 16.07
CA ARG A 141 10.12 0.07 14.85
C ARG A 141 10.58 1.49 15.18
N ARG A 142 9.88 2.18 16.07
CA ARG A 142 10.22 3.56 16.46
C ARG A 142 11.57 3.64 17.10
N ALA A 143 11.88 2.68 18.01
CA ALA A 143 13.19 2.54 18.64
C ALA A 143 14.29 2.28 17.60
N LEU A 144 14.07 1.33 16.72
CA LEU A 144 15.05 0.96 15.69
C LEU A 144 15.34 2.14 14.75
N ASP A 145 14.32 2.84 14.27
CA ASP A 145 14.50 4.00 13.38
C ASP A 145 15.27 5.13 14.09
N PHE A 146 15.02 5.35 15.40
CA PHE A 146 15.74 6.32 16.21
C PHE A 146 17.20 5.91 16.40
N LEU A 147 17.47 4.71 16.93
CA LEU A 147 18.81 4.24 17.22
C LEU A 147 19.69 4.18 15.96
N VAL A 148 19.17 3.59 14.86
CA VAL A 148 19.90 3.54 13.59
C VAL A 148 20.21 4.95 13.08
N GLY A 149 19.22 5.86 13.08
CA GLY A 149 19.41 7.23 12.61
C GLY A 149 20.46 8.00 13.44
N PHE A 150 20.34 7.98 14.76
CA PHE A 150 21.24 8.70 15.66
C PHE A 150 22.63 8.10 15.74
N THR A 151 22.78 6.77 15.60
CA THR A 151 24.09 6.10 15.70
C THR A 151 24.88 6.17 14.38
N LEU A 152 24.20 5.92 13.24
CA LEU A 152 24.89 5.81 11.96
C LEU A 152 25.08 7.15 11.25
N SER A 153 24.16 8.10 11.40
CA SER A 153 24.29 9.41 10.73
C SER A 153 25.56 10.16 11.11
N PRO A 154 26.00 10.24 12.37
CA PRO A 154 27.27 10.87 12.75
C PRO A 154 28.50 10.15 12.19
N VAL A 155 28.46 8.83 12.03
CA VAL A 155 29.53 8.06 11.39
C VAL A 155 29.61 8.43 9.91
N LEU A 156 28.46 8.52 9.26
CA LEU A 156 28.35 8.90 7.86
C LEU A 156 28.90 10.32 7.59
N TRP A 157 28.56 11.29 8.42
CA TRP A 157 29.05 12.67 8.31
C TRP A 157 30.57 12.76 8.42
N ARG A 158 31.19 11.95 9.28
CA ARG A 158 32.65 11.90 9.44
C ARG A 158 33.37 11.20 8.28
N LYS A 159 32.74 10.19 7.68
CA LYS A 159 33.37 9.34 6.66
C LYS A 159 33.06 9.80 5.22
N LEU A 160 31.92 10.42 4.99
CA LEU A 160 31.44 10.86 3.68
C LEU A 160 30.96 12.31 3.75
N PRO A 161 31.83 13.30 3.54
CA PRO A 161 31.46 14.72 3.51
C PRO A 161 30.31 14.97 2.53
N GLY A 162 29.33 15.76 2.94
CA GLY A 162 28.14 16.07 2.14
C GLY A 162 26.99 15.08 2.29
N SER A 163 27.17 13.94 2.96
CA SER A 163 26.08 13.02 3.30
C SER A 163 25.11 13.65 4.32
N LYS A 164 23.82 13.31 4.22
CA LYS A 164 22.80 13.89 5.10
C LYS A 164 22.46 12.99 6.30
N SER A 165 22.03 11.77 6.04
CA SER A 165 21.63 10.83 7.08
C SER A 165 21.68 9.39 6.62
N ALA A 166 21.88 8.48 7.57
CA ALA A 166 21.63 7.05 7.40
C ALA A 166 20.30 6.67 8.05
N GLY A 167 19.69 5.60 7.58
CA GLY A 167 18.47 5.09 8.17
C GLY A 167 18.06 3.76 7.56
N ARG A 168 17.22 3.04 8.27
CA ARG A 168 16.82 1.69 7.95
C ARG A 168 16.21 1.56 6.54
N VAL A 169 15.39 2.49 6.11
CA VAL A 169 14.72 2.45 4.81
C VAL A 169 15.60 3.01 3.71
N GLN A 170 16.14 4.22 3.89
CA GLN A 170 16.94 4.90 2.85
C GLN A 170 18.23 4.17 2.52
N SER A 171 18.90 3.57 3.50
CA SER A 171 20.14 2.83 3.25
C SER A 171 19.91 1.55 2.44
N VAL A 172 18.82 0.83 2.72
CA VAL A 172 18.44 -0.36 1.94
C VAL A 172 18.01 0.03 0.53
N ALA A 173 17.21 1.08 0.38
CA ALA A 173 16.79 1.57 -0.93
C ALA A 173 17.99 2.00 -1.78
N LEU A 174 18.94 2.72 -1.20
CA LEU A 174 20.17 3.12 -1.88
C LEU A 174 20.99 1.91 -2.31
N ARG A 175 21.10 0.90 -1.45
CA ARG A 175 21.81 -0.34 -1.79
C ARG A 175 21.20 -1.03 -3.02
N ILE A 176 19.88 -1.21 -3.04
CA ILE A 176 19.18 -1.85 -4.17
C ILE A 176 19.41 -1.07 -5.47
N ILE A 177 19.33 0.27 -5.41
CA ILE A 177 19.60 1.14 -6.59
C ILE A 177 21.05 0.99 -7.05
N SER A 178 22.01 1.02 -6.11
CA SER A 178 23.44 0.92 -6.40
C SER A 178 23.80 -0.47 -6.98
N GLU A 179 23.24 -1.55 -6.44
CA GLU A 179 23.42 -2.89 -6.99
C GLU A 179 22.89 -2.98 -8.44
N ARG A 180 21.72 -2.37 -8.69
CA ARG A 180 21.15 -2.32 -10.05
C ARG A 180 22.01 -1.49 -11.01
N GLU A 181 22.55 -0.36 -10.57
CA GLU A 181 23.43 0.48 -11.37
C GLU A 181 24.72 -0.27 -11.73
N LEU A 182 25.30 -1.00 -10.78
CA LEU A 182 26.46 -1.85 -11.05
C LEU A 182 26.18 -2.96 -12.08
N GLU A 183 24.97 -3.51 -12.11
CA GLU A 183 24.55 -4.45 -13.15
C GLU A 183 24.49 -3.76 -14.54
N ILE A 184 23.98 -2.53 -14.58
CA ILE A 184 23.89 -1.74 -15.82
C ILE A 184 25.30 -1.37 -16.32
N GLU A 185 26.20 -0.93 -15.44
CA GLU A 185 27.60 -0.61 -15.79
C GLU A 185 28.38 -1.82 -16.31
N LYS A 186 28.10 -3.01 -15.76
CA LYS A 186 28.73 -4.26 -16.18
C LYS A 186 28.10 -4.88 -17.42
N PHE A 187 26.96 -4.36 -17.87
CA PHE A 187 26.24 -4.92 -19.00
C PHE A 187 27.02 -4.72 -20.29
N ILE A 188 27.35 -5.82 -20.96
CA ILE A 188 27.97 -5.83 -22.28
C ILE A 188 26.89 -6.09 -23.33
N PRO A 189 26.58 -5.12 -24.21
CA PRO A 189 25.60 -5.35 -25.27
C PRO A 189 26.06 -6.50 -26.17
N GLN A 190 25.14 -7.40 -26.50
CA GLN A 190 25.36 -8.48 -27.47
C GLN A 190 24.48 -8.25 -28.67
N GLU A 191 25.12 -8.24 -29.84
CA GLU A 191 24.41 -8.23 -31.11
C GLU A 191 23.67 -9.54 -31.30
N TYR A 192 22.44 -9.45 -31.77
CA TYR A 192 21.68 -10.60 -32.20
C TYR A 192 20.74 -10.25 -33.34
N TRP A 193 20.45 -11.24 -34.14
CA TRP A 193 19.57 -11.13 -35.27
C TRP A 193 18.36 -12.05 -35.13
N SER A 194 17.25 -11.66 -35.76
CA SER A 194 16.06 -12.51 -35.82
C SER A 194 15.45 -12.44 -37.20
N LEU A 195 14.99 -13.58 -37.70
CA LEU A 195 14.29 -13.62 -38.97
C LEU A 195 12.77 -13.69 -38.72
N GLN A 196 12.05 -12.78 -39.37
CA GLN A 196 10.60 -12.72 -39.37
C GLN A 196 10.10 -12.83 -40.79
N GLY A 197 9.00 -13.58 -40.98
CA GLY A 197 8.33 -13.74 -42.28
C GLY A 197 6.92 -13.17 -42.22
N GLU A 198 6.56 -12.42 -43.26
CA GLU A 198 5.19 -12.01 -43.54
C GLU A 198 4.64 -12.87 -44.68
N PHE A 199 3.67 -13.67 -44.38
CA PHE A 199 3.02 -14.55 -45.40
C PHE A 199 1.61 -14.06 -45.67
N ARG A 200 1.17 -14.17 -46.93
CA ARG A 200 -0.18 -13.89 -47.31
C ARG A 200 -0.89 -15.16 -47.76
N ASN A 201 -2.08 -15.38 -47.24
CA ASN A 201 -2.88 -16.49 -47.65
C ASN A 201 -3.69 -16.12 -48.93
N LYS A 202 -4.46 -17.07 -49.47
CA LYS A 202 -5.30 -16.86 -50.67
C LYS A 202 -6.40 -15.80 -50.48
N GLU A 203 -6.72 -15.46 -49.25
CA GLU A 203 -7.71 -14.43 -48.87
C GLU A 203 -7.05 -13.08 -48.55
N ASP A 204 -5.79 -12.91 -48.90
CA ASP A 204 -4.95 -11.72 -48.62
C ASP A 204 -4.79 -11.39 -47.13
N LYS A 205 -5.00 -12.38 -46.23
CA LYS A 205 -4.76 -12.22 -44.80
C LYS A 205 -3.26 -12.42 -44.49
N ILE A 206 -2.73 -11.50 -43.71
CA ILE A 206 -1.32 -11.49 -43.32
C ILE A 206 -1.10 -12.41 -42.10
N ILE A 207 -0.12 -13.29 -42.21
CA ILE A 207 0.35 -14.16 -41.14
C ILE A 207 1.78 -13.78 -40.83
N ASN A 208 2.02 -13.21 -39.65
CA ASN A 208 3.37 -12.92 -39.17
C ASN A 208 3.94 -14.15 -38.47
N SER A 209 5.16 -14.52 -38.81
CA SER A 209 5.87 -15.64 -38.27
C SER A 209 7.28 -15.25 -37.82
N ARG A 210 7.89 -16.10 -37.01
CA ARG A 210 9.26 -15.97 -36.58
C ARG A 210 9.97 -17.31 -36.73
N LEU A 211 11.24 -17.26 -37.15
CA LEU A 211 12.08 -18.46 -37.19
C LEU A 211 12.31 -18.97 -35.77
N THR A 212 11.97 -20.24 -35.55
CA THR A 212 12.13 -20.90 -34.24
C THR A 212 12.96 -22.20 -34.32
N VAL A 213 13.07 -22.75 -35.53
CA VAL A 213 13.89 -23.94 -35.81
C VAL A 213 14.56 -23.75 -37.15
N TYR A 214 15.84 -24.06 -37.27
CA TYR A 214 16.60 -24.06 -38.49
C TYR A 214 17.51 -25.30 -38.53
N ASP A 215 17.45 -26.04 -39.62
CA ASP A 215 18.21 -27.28 -39.82
C ASP A 215 18.07 -28.28 -38.64
N GLY A 216 16.82 -28.45 -38.15
CA GLY A 216 16.47 -29.32 -37.05
C GLY A 216 16.86 -28.80 -35.65
N ASN A 217 17.56 -27.68 -35.57
CA ASN A 217 17.97 -27.09 -34.30
C ASN A 217 17.07 -25.92 -33.90
N LYS A 218 16.72 -25.83 -32.60
CA LYS A 218 15.98 -24.70 -32.06
C LYS A 218 16.83 -23.43 -32.14
N VAL A 219 16.25 -22.34 -32.59
CA VAL A 219 16.89 -21.03 -32.67
C VAL A 219 16.37 -20.15 -31.53
N ASP A 220 17.19 -19.92 -30.54
CA ASP A 220 16.92 -18.99 -29.45
C ASP A 220 17.32 -17.54 -29.80
N LYS A 221 16.97 -16.59 -28.96
CA LYS A 221 17.09 -15.14 -29.27
C LYS A 221 18.52 -14.71 -29.62
N LEU A 222 19.54 -15.32 -29.02
CA LEU A 222 20.93 -14.90 -29.14
C LEU A 222 21.78 -15.84 -30.03
N ASP A 223 21.16 -16.80 -30.72
CA ASP A 223 21.89 -17.81 -31.48
C ASP A 223 22.44 -17.25 -32.80
N ILE A 224 21.69 -16.37 -33.44
CA ILE A 224 22.17 -15.68 -34.68
C ILE A 224 22.92 -14.42 -34.24
N LYS A 225 24.25 -14.46 -34.33
CA LYS A 225 25.14 -13.47 -33.70
C LYS A 225 25.53 -12.29 -34.58
N ASN A 226 25.36 -12.41 -35.88
CA ASN A 226 25.81 -11.40 -36.83
C ASN A 226 24.97 -11.41 -38.12
N GLU A 227 25.12 -10.34 -38.92
CA GLU A 227 24.43 -10.16 -40.20
C GLU A 227 24.75 -11.26 -41.20
N SER A 228 25.99 -11.76 -41.23
CA SER A 228 26.43 -12.79 -42.16
C SER A 228 25.66 -14.10 -41.94
N GLU A 229 25.52 -14.51 -40.69
CA GLU A 229 24.70 -15.69 -40.32
C GLU A 229 23.23 -15.51 -40.66
N ALA A 230 22.68 -14.33 -40.32
CA ALA A 230 21.30 -13.99 -40.65
C ALA A 230 21.02 -14.02 -42.16
N THR A 231 21.95 -13.43 -42.95
CA THR A 231 21.87 -13.40 -44.40
C THR A 231 21.99 -14.79 -45.02
N LYS A 232 22.85 -15.65 -44.48
CA LYS A 232 22.96 -17.05 -44.91
C LYS A 232 21.63 -17.77 -44.74
N ILE A 233 21.09 -17.74 -43.55
CA ILE A 233 19.80 -18.36 -43.25
C ILE A 233 18.68 -17.79 -44.14
N PHE A 234 18.66 -16.46 -44.32
CA PHE A 234 17.68 -15.82 -45.18
C PHE A 234 17.76 -16.31 -46.63
N ASN A 235 18.97 -16.41 -47.19
CA ASN A 235 19.16 -16.89 -48.56
C ASN A 235 18.76 -18.36 -48.73
N ASP A 236 19.02 -19.19 -47.72
CA ASP A 236 18.62 -20.60 -47.73
C ASP A 236 17.11 -20.80 -47.77
N ILE A 237 16.35 -19.93 -47.08
CA ILE A 237 14.90 -20.04 -46.98
C ILE A 237 14.12 -19.18 -47.98
N LYS A 238 14.72 -18.14 -48.54
CA LYS A 238 14.05 -17.17 -49.40
C LYS A 238 13.25 -17.77 -50.56
N ASN A 239 13.77 -18.83 -51.21
CA ASN A 239 13.20 -19.48 -52.34
C ASN A 239 12.43 -20.78 -51.97
N SER A 240 12.26 -21.04 -50.70
CA SER A 240 11.59 -22.25 -50.22
C SER A 240 10.07 -22.12 -50.29
N THR A 241 9.39 -23.25 -50.45
CA THR A 241 7.94 -23.31 -50.34
C THR A 241 7.52 -23.46 -48.87
N PHE A 242 6.63 -22.56 -48.44
CA PHE A 242 6.15 -22.57 -47.06
C PHE A 242 4.75 -23.23 -47.00
N THR A 243 4.57 -24.11 -46.02
CA THR A 243 3.31 -24.78 -45.75
C THR A 243 2.95 -24.72 -44.28
N VAL A 244 1.65 -24.76 -43.96
CA VAL A 244 1.21 -24.85 -42.56
C VAL A 244 1.38 -26.30 -42.12
N GLY A 245 2.37 -26.56 -41.25
CA GLY A 245 2.66 -27.91 -40.77
C GLY A 245 1.68 -28.39 -39.71
N ASN A 246 1.44 -27.56 -38.71
CA ASN A 246 0.54 -27.92 -37.60
C ASN A 246 -0.16 -26.68 -37.02
N ILE A 247 -1.40 -26.83 -36.56
CA ILE A 247 -2.17 -25.81 -35.88
C ILE A 247 -2.55 -26.33 -34.49
N THR A 248 -1.96 -25.74 -33.46
CA THR A 248 -2.30 -26.08 -32.08
C THR A 248 -3.27 -25.03 -31.52
N LYS A 249 -4.47 -25.45 -31.16
CA LYS A 249 -5.46 -24.61 -30.47
C LYS A 249 -5.41 -24.89 -28.99
N LYS A 250 -5.21 -23.88 -28.17
CA LYS A 250 -5.27 -23.95 -26.70
C LYS A 250 -6.28 -22.97 -26.18
N GLU A 251 -7.17 -23.43 -25.33
CA GLU A 251 -8.02 -22.54 -24.55
C GLU A 251 -7.18 -21.86 -23.49
N ALA A 252 -7.20 -20.53 -23.46
CA ALA A 252 -6.53 -19.74 -22.45
C ALA A 252 -7.59 -18.99 -21.62
N ARG A 253 -7.58 -19.24 -20.30
CA ARG A 253 -8.37 -18.45 -19.36
C ARG A 253 -7.61 -17.18 -19.03
N ARG A 254 -8.26 -16.03 -19.21
CA ARG A 254 -7.79 -14.74 -18.70
C ARG A 254 -8.59 -14.41 -17.46
N ASN A 255 -7.92 -14.39 -16.32
CA ASN A 255 -8.54 -13.93 -15.08
C ASN A 255 -8.36 -12.41 -14.93
N PRO A 256 -9.31 -11.70 -14.33
CA PRO A 256 -9.12 -10.30 -13.97
C PRO A 256 -7.98 -10.16 -12.96
N TYR A 257 -7.36 -8.99 -12.96
CA TYR A 257 -6.36 -8.68 -11.93
C TYR A 257 -7.04 -8.62 -10.55
N PRO A 258 -6.32 -9.02 -9.47
CA PRO A 258 -6.85 -8.89 -8.12
C PRO A 258 -7.01 -7.40 -7.74
N ALA A 259 -7.73 -7.14 -6.65
CA ALA A 259 -7.78 -5.83 -6.04
C ALA A 259 -6.37 -5.32 -5.70
N PHE A 260 -6.19 -4.00 -5.66
CA PHE A 260 -4.89 -3.41 -5.37
C PHE A 260 -4.45 -3.67 -3.93
N THR A 261 -3.19 -4.09 -3.77
CA THR A 261 -2.41 -3.91 -2.54
C THR A 261 -1.77 -2.53 -2.55
N THR A 262 -1.20 -2.10 -1.41
CA THR A 262 -0.46 -0.82 -1.32
C THR A 262 0.60 -0.69 -2.41
N SER A 263 1.41 -1.73 -2.60
CA SER A 263 2.52 -1.71 -3.57
C SER A 263 2.03 -1.68 -5.02
N THR A 264 1.05 -2.52 -5.37
CA THR A 264 0.51 -2.56 -6.73
C THR A 264 -0.24 -1.27 -7.09
N MET A 265 -0.96 -0.67 -6.13
CA MET A 265 -1.59 0.64 -6.31
C MET A 265 -0.54 1.73 -6.60
N GLN A 266 0.56 1.78 -5.86
CA GLN A 266 1.63 2.75 -6.09
C GLN A 266 2.30 2.55 -7.47
N ILE A 267 2.56 1.31 -7.87
CA ILE A 267 3.16 0.98 -9.17
C ILE A 267 2.23 1.43 -10.31
N GLU A 268 0.96 1.08 -10.26
CA GLU A 268 0.01 1.42 -11.32
C GLU A 268 -0.28 2.93 -11.37
N SER A 269 -0.37 3.59 -10.22
CA SER A 269 -0.52 5.06 -10.15
C SER A 269 0.69 5.79 -10.74
N SER A 270 1.90 5.29 -10.49
CA SER A 270 3.12 5.84 -11.10
C SER A 270 3.12 5.64 -12.62
N ARG A 271 2.82 4.42 -13.08
CA ARG A 271 2.86 4.09 -14.52
C ARG A 271 1.79 4.77 -15.33
N LYS A 272 0.54 4.84 -14.81
CA LYS A 272 -0.62 5.32 -15.58
C LYS A 272 -0.92 6.79 -15.36
N LEU A 273 -0.64 7.32 -14.17
CA LEU A 273 -1.00 8.69 -13.76
C LEU A 273 0.21 9.58 -13.49
N GLY A 274 1.43 9.04 -13.51
CA GLY A 274 2.65 9.79 -13.19
C GLY A 274 2.74 10.26 -11.74
N LEU A 275 1.97 9.66 -10.82
CA LEU A 275 1.95 10.06 -9.42
C LEU A 275 3.15 9.47 -8.67
N SER A 276 3.76 10.27 -7.82
CA SER A 276 4.72 9.75 -6.85
C SER A 276 4.04 8.89 -5.79
N ALA A 277 4.78 8.00 -5.12
CA ALA A 277 4.26 7.17 -4.02
C ALA A 277 3.59 8.04 -2.93
N SER A 278 4.18 9.19 -2.58
CA SER A 278 3.62 10.11 -1.59
C SER A 278 2.31 10.74 -2.04
N GLN A 279 2.20 11.13 -3.31
CA GLN A 279 0.96 11.67 -3.88
C GLN A 279 -0.13 10.60 -3.94
N THR A 280 0.23 9.38 -4.37
CA THR A 280 -0.69 8.23 -4.40
C THR A 280 -1.27 7.95 -3.02
N MET A 281 -0.42 7.85 -1.98
CA MET A 281 -0.88 7.57 -0.62
C MET A 281 -1.74 8.71 -0.04
N ARG A 282 -1.40 9.96 -0.32
CA ARG A 282 -2.21 11.11 0.11
C ARG A 282 -3.59 11.13 -0.55
N THR A 283 -3.65 10.81 -1.84
CA THR A 283 -4.92 10.70 -2.57
C THR A 283 -5.76 9.53 -2.06
N ALA A 284 -5.15 8.36 -1.87
CA ALA A 284 -5.81 7.19 -1.31
C ALA A 284 -6.35 7.46 0.10
N GLN A 285 -5.59 8.15 0.96
CA GLN A 285 -6.06 8.57 2.29
C GLN A 285 -7.33 9.42 2.21
N ARG A 286 -7.37 10.38 1.30
CA ARG A 286 -8.57 11.22 1.09
C ARG A 286 -9.77 10.41 0.60
N LEU A 287 -9.55 9.45 -0.29
CA LEU A 287 -10.61 8.58 -0.79
C LEU A 287 -11.15 7.64 0.30
N TYR A 288 -10.27 7.18 1.20
CA TYR A 288 -10.66 6.36 2.34
C TYR A 288 -11.42 7.16 3.40
N GLU A 289 -10.89 8.33 3.81
CA GLU A 289 -11.49 9.16 4.87
C GLU A 289 -12.81 9.81 4.49
N GLY A 290 -13.04 9.97 3.21
CA GLY A 290 -14.26 10.52 2.63
C GLY A 290 -14.02 11.71 1.71
N THR A 291 -14.65 11.65 0.57
CA THR A 291 -14.69 12.70 -0.45
C THR A 291 -16.13 13.16 -0.60
N ASP A 292 -16.30 14.46 -0.79
CA ASP A 292 -17.63 15.04 -1.04
C ASP A 292 -18.09 14.66 -2.45
N ILE A 293 -19.19 13.93 -2.52
CA ILE A 293 -19.87 13.58 -3.77
C ILE A 293 -21.32 14.05 -3.66
N LYS A 294 -21.66 15.06 -4.45
CA LYS A 294 -23.02 15.63 -4.49
C LYS A 294 -23.55 16.07 -3.13
N GLY A 295 -22.65 16.62 -2.27
CA GLY A 295 -23.01 17.09 -0.92
C GLY A 295 -22.94 16.02 0.18
N GLU A 296 -22.62 14.77 -0.17
CA GLU A 296 -22.41 13.69 0.79
C GLU A 296 -20.93 13.32 0.87
N THR A 297 -20.38 13.32 2.08
CA THR A 297 -19.00 12.86 2.32
C THR A 297 -19.01 11.35 2.47
N THR A 298 -18.40 10.62 1.52
CA THR A 298 -18.42 9.16 1.47
C THR A 298 -17.00 8.62 1.27
N GLY A 299 -16.63 7.57 2.01
CA GLY A 299 -15.42 6.79 1.77
C GLY A 299 -15.60 5.94 0.51
N LEU A 300 -14.66 6.04 -0.42
CA LEU A 300 -14.75 5.38 -1.74
C LEU A 300 -13.91 4.12 -1.85
N ILE A 301 -12.94 3.94 -1.00
CA ILE A 301 -12.04 2.80 -0.99
C ILE A 301 -11.92 2.25 0.43
N THR A 302 -11.52 0.99 0.54
CA THR A 302 -11.10 0.38 1.81
C THR A 302 -9.75 0.95 2.26
N TYR A 303 -9.32 0.58 3.46
CA TYR A 303 -8.04 1.03 4.01
C TYR A 303 -6.89 0.67 3.07
N MET A 304 -6.14 1.69 2.65
CA MET A 304 -5.17 1.58 1.55
C MET A 304 -3.83 0.94 1.95
N ARG A 305 -3.51 0.87 3.25
CA ARG A 305 -2.29 0.19 3.73
C ARG A 305 -2.60 -1.28 4.00
N THR A 306 -2.60 -2.06 2.94
CA THR A 306 -2.96 -3.49 2.98
C THR A 306 -2.15 -4.29 1.98
N ASP A 307 -1.81 -5.51 2.34
CA ASP A 307 -1.27 -6.53 1.43
C ASP A 307 -2.35 -7.57 1.04
N SER A 308 -3.58 -7.38 1.54
CA SER A 308 -4.72 -8.23 1.22
C SER A 308 -5.39 -7.80 -0.08
N VAL A 309 -5.83 -8.78 -0.85
CA VAL A 309 -6.67 -8.61 -2.06
C VAL A 309 -8.14 -8.95 -1.80
N VAL A 310 -8.51 -9.18 -0.55
CA VAL A 310 -9.88 -9.53 -0.16
C VAL A 310 -10.77 -8.30 -0.28
N MET A 311 -11.94 -8.50 -0.89
CA MET A 311 -12.99 -7.49 -1.02
C MET A 311 -14.14 -7.77 -0.06
N SER A 312 -14.87 -6.74 0.35
CA SER A 312 -16.09 -6.92 1.16
C SER A 312 -17.16 -7.67 0.36
N LYS A 313 -18.00 -8.42 1.07
CA LYS A 313 -19.15 -9.14 0.44
C LYS A 313 -20.08 -8.17 -0.28
N GLU A 314 -20.29 -6.98 0.27
CA GLU A 314 -21.13 -5.94 -0.32
C GLU A 314 -20.55 -5.45 -1.67
N ALA A 315 -19.25 -5.15 -1.73
CA ALA A 315 -18.57 -4.76 -2.95
C ALA A 315 -18.63 -5.87 -4.02
N ILE A 316 -18.43 -7.13 -3.62
CA ILE A 316 -18.55 -8.27 -4.54
C ILE A 316 -19.96 -8.35 -5.11
N ASN A 317 -21.01 -8.23 -4.29
CA ASN A 317 -22.38 -8.26 -4.73
C ASN A 317 -22.71 -7.11 -5.68
N GLN A 318 -22.22 -5.90 -5.42
CA GLN A 318 -22.40 -4.76 -6.30
C GLN A 318 -21.72 -4.95 -7.67
N VAL A 319 -20.47 -5.46 -7.67
CA VAL A 319 -19.75 -5.76 -8.90
C VAL A 319 -20.48 -6.85 -9.72
N LEU A 320 -20.94 -7.91 -9.08
CA LEU A 320 -21.67 -8.97 -9.74
C LEU A 320 -23.00 -8.45 -10.32
N SER A 321 -23.73 -7.60 -9.60
CA SER A 321 -24.95 -6.95 -10.09
C SER A 321 -24.65 -6.08 -11.32
N LEU A 322 -23.56 -5.30 -11.30
CA LEU A 322 -23.16 -4.44 -12.42
C LEU A 322 -22.81 -5.25 -13.68
N ILE A 323 -22.11 -6.37 -13.52
CA ILE A 323 -21.76 -7.27 -14.65
C ILE A 323 -23.01 -7.80 -15.32
N HIS A 324 -24.04 -8.16 -14.56
CA HIS A 324 -25.32 -8.63 -15.12
C HIS A 324 -26.12 -7.54 -15.84
N ILE A 325 -25.97 -6.29 -15.44
CA ILE A 325 -26.69 -5.15 -16.02
C ILE A 325 -25.95 -4.57 -17.24
N SER A 326 -24.64 -4.32 -17.12
CA SER A 326 -23.88 -3.58 -18.12
C SER A 326 -23.20 -4.46 -19.16
N GLU A 327 -22.97 -5.74 -18.87
CA GLU A 327 -22.40 -6.72 -19.80
C GLU A 327 -23.20 -8.04 -19.81
N PRO A 328 -24.48 -8.00 -20.26
CA PRO A 328 -25.21 -9.24 -20.41
C PRO A 328 -24.59 -10.02 -21.56
N THR A 329 -23.71 -10.96 -21.22
CA THR A 329 -23.22 -12.01 -22.12
C THR A 329 -22.79 -11.54 -23.51
N ARG A 330 -21.75 -10.76 -23.65
CA ARG A 330 -20.92 -10.88 -24.83
C ARG A 330 -20.07 -12.15 -24.67
N LEU A 331 -20.66 -13.28 -25.02
CA LEU A 331 -19.89 -14.41 -25.53
C LEU A 331 -19.04 -13.84 -26.66
N CYS A 332 -17.75 -13.60 -26.43
CA CYS A 332 -16.81 -13.40 -27.53
C CYS A 332 -16.83 -14.69 -28.35
N ARG A 333 -17.64 -14.71 -29.40
CA ARG A 333 -17.42 -15.60 -30.53
C ARG A 333 -16.13 -15.11 -31.17
N ILE A 334 -15.03 -15.84 -30.90
CA ILE A 334 -13.81 -15.78 -31.68
C ILE A 334 -14.00 -16.67 -32.89
#